data_49bf0f4839d212abb4ab8d548694cdae
#
_entry.id   49bf0f4839d212abb4ab8d548694cdae
#
_cell.length_a   1.000
_cell.length_b   1.000
_cell.length_c   1.000
_cell.angle_alpha   90.00
_cell.angle_beta   90.00
_cell.angle_gamma   90.00
#
_symmetry.space_group_name_H-M   'P 1'
#
loop_
_entity.id
_entity.type
_entity.pdbx_description
1 polymer ?
#
loop_
_entity_poly.entity_id
_entity_poly.type
_entity_poly.pdbx_seq_one_letter_code
_entity_poly.pdbx_strand_id
1 'polypeptide(L)'
;MAEPRTDGCALVTGASRGIGAAIARALARDGWGVGVNYRAGRDGAEAVVAEIEREGGRALALAGDVADRATPDALFSALESHFGCPVLVLVNNAGISVDDLSPSLSDDAWDAVIETDLTAAFRLTRRALKPMMRARTGRIVNVSSVVALRANPGQSNYAAAKAGLIAFTKTAAVEVARRGITINIVAPGWIDTDMTAGVSTELLSHVPARRAGTPEEVAACVRFLTTADASYVTGSVLSVDGGLAA
;
A
#
# COMPACT_ATOMS: atom_id res chain seq x y z
N MET A 1 -16.31 -16.16 -1.57
CA MET A 1 -15.15 -15.83 -2.44
C MET A 1 -15.64 -15.65 -3.87
N ALA A 2 -15.11 -14.66 -4.59
CA ALA A 2 -15.33 -14.56 -6.04
C ALA A 2 -14.58 -15.70 -6.78
N GLU A 3 -14.95 -15.96 -8.05
CA GLU A 3 -14.23 -16.92 -8.87
C GLU A 3 -12.74 -16.49 -9.02
N PRO A 4 -11.81 -17.46 -9.04
CA PRO A 4 -10.38 -17.16 -9.19
C PRO A 4 -10.08 -16.44 -10.50
N ARG A 5 -9.42 -15.30 -10.43
CA ARG A 5 -8.93 -14.57 -11.60
C ARG A 5 -7.69 -15.27 -12.17
N THR A 6 -7.66 -15.41 -13.47
CA THR A 6 -6.54 -16.03 -14.20
C THR A 6 -5.81 -15.04 -15.10
N ASP A 7 -6.36 -13.84 -15.27
CA ASP A 7 -5.85 -12.78 -16.13
C ASP A 7 -4.71 -11.96 -15.47
N GLY A 8 -4.59 -12.04 -14.14
CA GLY A 8 -3.58 -11.32 -13.38
C GLY A 8 -3.56 -11.65 -11.91
N CYS A 9 -2.52 -11.20 -11.22
CA CYS A 9 -2.35 -11.32 -9.77
C CYS A 9 -2.10 -9.97 -9.12
N ALA A 10 -2.12 -9.93 -7.79
CA ALA A 10 -1.94 -8.73 -6.97
C ALA A 10 -0.71 -8.84 -6.08
N LEU A 11 0.06 -7.76 -5.93
CA LEU A 11 1.15 -7.63 -4.98
C LEU A 11 0.82 -6.58 -3.93
N VAL A 12 0.88 -6.96 -2.65
CA VAL A 12 0.74 -6.02 -1.52
C VAL A 12 2.03 -6.02 -0.71
N THR A 13 2.67 -4.86 -0.60
CA THR A 13 3.91 -4.72 0.18
C THR A 13 3.62 -4.43 1.65
N GLY A 14 4.48 -4.92 2.57
CA GLY A 14 4.28 -4.76 4.01
C GLY A 14 2.97 -5.41 4.49
N ALA A 15 2.62 -6.59 3.97
CA ALA A 15 1.33 -7.21 4.14
C ALA A 15 1.26 -8.29 5.24
N SER A 16 2.30 -8.39 6.08
CA SER A 16 2.32 -9.37 7.18
C SER A 16 1.40 -9.02 8.36
N ARG A 17 0.91 -7.78 8.45
CA ARG A 17 0.02 -7.29 9.53
C ARG A 17 -0.72 -6.01 9.14
N GLY A 18 -1.61 -5.56 10.02
CA GLY A 18 -2.28 -4.25 9.94
C GLY A 18 -3.01 -4.01 8.62
N ILE A 19 -2.85 -2.80 8.08
CA ILE A 19 -3.51 -2.37 6.84
C ILE A 19 -3.17 -3.27 5.66
N GLY A 20 -1.89 -3.62 5.49
CA GLY A 20 -1.45 -4.48 4.39
C GLY A 20 -2.08 -5.87 4.40
N ALA A 21 -2.19 -6.49 5.58
CA ALA A 21 -2.86 -7.78 5.75
C ALA A 21 -4.35 -7.71 5.43
N ALA A 22 -5.05 -6.67 5.90
CA ALA A 22 -6.46 -6.45 5.58
C ALA A 22 -6.67 -6.25 4.07
N ILE A 23 -5.79 -5.50 3.40
CA ILE A 23 -5.82 -5.32 1.94
C ILE A 23 -5.61 -6.65 1.22
N ALA A 24 -4.62 -7.46 1.63
CA ALA A 24 -4.34 -8.75 1.02
C ALA A 24 -5.57 -9.68 1.09
N ARG A 25 -6.22 -9.78 2.26
CA ARG A 25 -7.46 -10.55 2.43
C ARG A 25 -8.61 -10.01 1.55
N ALA A 26 -8.76 -8.69 1.48
CA ALA A 26 -9.82 -8.07 0.67
C ALA A 26 -9.65 -8.36 -0.82
N LEU A 27 -8.44 -8.27 -1.35
CA LEU A 27 -8.14 -8.59 -2.75
C LEU A 27 -8.29 -10.09 -3.05
N ALA A 28 -7.90 -10.97 -2.13
CA ALA A 28 -8.10 -12.40 -2.28
C ALA A 28 -9.59 -12.77 -2.35
N ARG A 29 -10.46 -12.12 -1.58
CA ARG A 29 -11.93 -12.30 -1.65
C ARG A 29 -12.52 -11.90 -3.00
N ASP A 30 -11.86 -10.98 -3.73
CA ASP A 30 -12.23 -10.60 -5.10
C ASP A 30 -11.62 -11.54 -6.17
N GLY A 31 -11.03 -12.67 -5.75
CA GLY A 31 -10.50 -13.71 -6.63
C GLY A 31 -9.06 -13.50 -7.08
N TRP A 32 -8.38 -12.44 -6.65
CA TRP A 32 -6.96 -12.24 -6.97
C TRP A 32 -6.08 -13.31 -6.31
N GLY A 33 -5.07 -13.82 -7.04
CA GLY A 33 -3.91 -14.45 -6.42
C GLY A 33 -3.02 -13.36 -5.81
N VAL A 34 -2.74 -13.40 -4.51
CA VAL A 34 -2.13 -12.29 -3.78
C VAL A 34 -0.73 -12.61 -3.29
N GLY A 35 0.25 -11.79 -3.67
CA GLY A 35 1.58 -11.75 -3.05
C GLY A 35 1.54 -10.96 -1.76
N VAL A 36 1.83 -11.61 -0.65
CA VAL A 36 1.93 -11.05 0.70
C VAL A 36 3.39 -10.77 1.00
N ASN A 37 3.87 -9.56 0.64
CA ASN A 37 5.28 -9.22 0.88
C ASN A 37 5.51 -8.80 2.33
N TYR A 38 6.66 -9.24 2.85
CA TYR A 38 7.17 -8.88 4.18
C TYR A 38 8.70 -8.73 4.19
N ARG A 39 9.22 -7.94 5.15
CA ARG A 39 10.66 -7.83 5.41
C ARG A 39 11.11 -8.76 6.55
N ALA A 40 10.52 -8.63 7.72
CA ALA A 40 10.89 -9.37 8.93
C ALA A 40 9.75 -10.19 9.57
N GLY A 41 8.52 -9.96 9.20
CA GLY A 41 7.34 -10.61 9.81
C GLY A 41 6.91 -11.88 9.08
N ARG A 42 7.77 -12.91 8.99
CA ARG A 42 7.49 -14.16 8.27
C ARG A 42 6.24 -14.85 8.79
N ASP A 43 6.18 -15.11 10.10
CA ASP A 43 5.05 -15.82 10.71
C ASP A 43 3.72 -15.09 10.48
N GLY A 44 3.73 -13.75 10.55
CA GLY A 44 2.56 -12.94 10.24
C GLY A 44 2.13 -13.05 8.78
N ALA A 45 3.08 -13.05 7.83
CA ALA A 45 2.77 -13.20 6.41
C ALA A 45 2.24 -14.62 6.10
N GLU A 46 2.83 -15.66 6.69
CA GLU A 46 2.36 -17.03 6.56
C GLU A 46 0.97 -17.22 7.19
N ALA A 47 0.68 -16.57 8.32
CA ALA A 47 -0.65 -16.57 8.93
C ALA A 47 -1.70 -15.90 8.00
N VAL A 48 -1.37 -14.77 7.37
CA VAL A 48 -2.25 -14.12 6.39
C VAL A 48 -2.51 -15.02 5.19
N VAL A 49 -1.49 -15.69 4.67
CA VAL A 49 -1.63 -16.67 3.58
C VAL A 49 -2.56 -17.82 3.98
N ALA A 50 -2.30 -18.42 5.14
CA ALA A 50 -3.13 -19.52 5.65
C ALA A 50 -4.60 -19.13 5.86
N GLU A 51 -4.88 -17.89 6.31
CA GLU A 51 -6.23 -17.36 6.42
C GLU A 51 -6.90 -17.23 5.06
N ILE A 52 -6.20 -16.66 4.08
CA ILE A 52 -6.70 -16.51 2.70
C ILE A 52 -7.02 -17.87 2.09
N GLU A 53 -6.14 -18.85 2.24
CA GLU A 53 -6.33 -20.20 1.71
C GLU A 53 -7.48 -20.94 2.40
N ARG A 54 -7.64 -20.77 3.71
CA ARG A 54 -8.78 -21.35 4.46
C ARG A 54 -10.13 -20.78 4.00
N GLU A 55 -10.15 -19.53 3.53
CA GLU A 55 -11.34 -18.91 2.92
C GLU A 55 -11.49 -19.31 1.42
N GLY A 56 -10.64 -20.17 0.87
CA GLY A 56 -10.68 -20.62 -0.52
C GLY A 56 -10.01 -19.67 -1.52
N GLY A 57 -9.25 -18.67 -1.03
CA GLY A 57 -8.45 -17.76 -1.85
C GLY A 57 -7.07 -18.36 -2.18
N ARG A 58 -6.25 -17.56 -2.88
CA ARG A 58 -4.89 -17.93 -3.28
C ARG A 58 -3.91 -16.85 -2.85
N ALA A 59 -2.86 -17.22 -2.14
CA ALA A 59 -1.83 -16.26 -1.71
C ALA A 59 -0.44 -16.91 -1.68
N LEU A 60 0.59 -16.07 -1.68
CA LEU A 60 1.99 -16.47 -1.57
C LEU A 60 2.73 -15.47 -0.68
N ALA A 61 3.39 -15.97 0.38
CA ALA A 61 4.27 -15.16 1.21
C ALA A 61 5.60 -14.89 0.48
N LEU A 62 6.00 -13.62 0.42
CA LEU A 62 7.16 -13.16 -0.32
C LEU A 62 8.09 -12.34 0.56
N ALA A 63 9.23 -12.91 0.94
CA ALA A 63 10.28 -12.19 1.67
C ALA A 63 10.97 -11.17 0.75
N GLY A 64 11.21 -9.96 1.24
CA GLY A 64 11.98 -8.94 0.54
C GLY A 64 11.86 -7.58 1.19
N ASP A 65 13.00 -6.91 1.38
CA ASP A 65 13.03 -5.51 1.78
C ASP A 65 12.80 -4.63 0.55
N VAL A 66 11.71 -3.86 0.54
CA VAL A 66 11.36 -3.00 -0.59
C VAL A 66 12.37 -1.88 -0.82
N ALA A 67 13.17 -1.52 0.18
CA ALA A 67 14.26 -0.58 0.07
C ALA A 67 15.43 -1.12 -0.80
N ASP A 68 15.61 -2.44 -0.87
CA ASP A 68 16.63 -3.05 -1.73
C ASP A 68 16.24 -2.93 -3.21
N ARG A 69 17.17 -2.47 -4.03
CA ARG A 69 17.00 -2.25 -5.48
C ARG A 69 16.67 -3.50 -6.27
N ALA A 70 17.10 -4.68 -5.81
CA ALA A 70 16.83 -5.95 -6.47
C ALA A 70 15.44 -6.52 -6.15
N THR A 71 14.86 -6.12 -5.02
CA THR A 71 13.60 -6.68 -4.51
C THR A 71 12.42 -6.56 -5.48
N PRO A 72 12.18 -5.44 -6.19
CA PRO A 72 11.06 -5.36 -7.11
C PRO A 72 11.07 -6.47 -8.17
N ASP A 73 12.19 -6.71 -8.83
CA ASP A 73 12.27 -7.76 -9.86
C ASP A 73 12.11 -9.16 -9.25
N ALA A 74 12.66 -9.42 -8.07
CA ALA A 74 12.53 -10.70 -7.37
C ALA A 74 11.07 -10.99 -6.98
N LEU A 75 10.37 -10.03 -6.36
CA LEU A 75 8.97 -10.17 -5.95
C LEU A 75 8.05 -10.43 -7.14
N PHE A 76 8.19 -9.64 -8.20
CA PHE A 76 7.36 -9.78 -9.39
C PHE A 76 7.61 -11.12 -10.09
N SER A 77 8.88 -11.50 -10.28
CA SER A 77 9.22 -12.75 -10.95
C SER A 77 8.72 -13.96 -10.18
N ALA A 78 8.87 -13.98 -8.85
CA ALA A 78 8.37 -15.06 -8.01
C ALA A 78 6.84 -15.18 -8.08
N LEU A 79 6.12 -14.05 -8.01
CA LEU A 79 4.67 -14.02 -8.04
C LEU A 79 4.11 -14.40 -9.41
N GLU A 80 4.68 -13.84 -10.48
CA GLU A 80 4.31 -14.11 -11.86
C GLU A 80 4.55 -15.58 -12.22
N SER A 81 5.66 -16.18 -11.74
CA SER A 81 5.96 -17.59 -11.92
C SER A 81 4.98 -18.50 -11.14
N HIS A 82 4.65 -18.13 -9.91
CA HIS A 82 3.77 -18.93 -9.05
C HIS A 82 2.33 -19.00 -9.56
N PHE A 83 1.78 -17.87 -10.00
CA PHE A 83 0.38 -17.80 -10.49
C PHE A 83 0.24 -17.97 -12.00
N GLY A 84 1.33 -17.94 -12.75
CA GLY A 84 1.31 -18.06 -14.22
C GLY A 84 0.71 -16.86 -14.95
N CYS A 85 0.59 -15.71 -14.30
CA CYS A 85 -0.03 -14.51 -14.83
C CYS A 85 0.70 -13.22 -14.36
N PRO A 86 0.55 -12.10 -15.09
CA PRO A 86 1.23 -10.86 -14.74
C PRO A 86 0.64 -10.19 -13.48
N VAL A 87 1.46 -9.40 -12.78
CA VAL A 87 0.97 -8.53 -11.70
C VAL A 87 0.22 -7.36 -12.32
N LEU A 88 -1.10 -7.33 -12.14
CA LEU A 88 -2.00 -6.28 -12.63
C LEU A 88 -2.59 -5.40 -11.51
N VAL A 89 -2.38 -5.78 -10.24
CA VAL A 89 -2.68 -4.94 -9.08
C VAL A 89 -1.41 -4.81 -8.25
N LEU A 90 -1.02 -3.56 -7.94
CA LEU A 90 0.06 -3.27 -7.02
C LEU A 90 -0.45 -2.36 -5.90
N VAL A 91 -0.22 -2.76 -4.65
CA VAL A 91 -0.46 -1.92 -3.49
C VAL A 91 0.87 -1.64 -2.79
N ASN A 92 1.37 -0.42 -2.92
CA ASN A 92 2.53 0.08 -2.18
C ASN A 92 2.07 0.51 -0.79
N ASN A 93 2.14 -0.41 0.18
CA ASN A 93 1.73 -0.18 1.56
C ASN A 93 2.90 -0.23 2.54
N ALA A 94 4.01 -0.89 2.21
CA ALA A 94 5.20 -0.90 3.06
C ALA A 94 5.65 0.52 3.39
N GLY A 95 5.97 0.76 4.65
CA GLY A 95 6.46 2.03 5.14
C GLY A 95 6.99 1.91 6.55
N ILE A 96 7.82 2.88 6.93
CA ILE A 96 8.40 3.02 8.27
C ILE A 96 8.25 4.47 8.74
N SER A 97 8.23 4.66 10.05
CA SER A 97 8.36 5.98 10.68
C SER A 97 9.56 5.96 11.61
N VAL A 98 10.39 6.97 11.52
CA VAL A 98 11.48 7.24 12.46
C VAL A 98 11.33 8.69 12.89
N ASP A 99 10.66 8.86 14.02
CA ASP A 99 10.21 10.16 14.49
C ASP A 99 11.30 10.86 15.30
N ASP A 100 11.62 12.09 14.90
CA ASP A 100 12.44 13.03 15.68
C ASP A 100 12.15 14.47 15.22
N LEU A 101 12.40 15.43 16.09
CA LEU A 101 12.29 16.84 15.71
C LEU A 101 13.34 17.21 14.66
N SER A 102 13.00 18.07 13.72
CA SER A 102 13.85 18.40 12.59
C SER A 102 15.30 18.79 12.96
N PRO A 103 15.59 19.51 14.08
CA PRO A 103 16.97 19.79 14.48
C PRO A 103 17.79 18.57 14.94
N SER A 104 17.11 17.47 15.35
CA SER A 104 17.75 16.26 15.88
C SER A 104 17.68 15.09 14.91
N LEU A 105 16.86 15.19 13.86
CA LEU A 105 16.68 14.15 12.87
C LEU A 105 17.98 13.88 12.11
N SER A 106 18.50 12.65 12.20
CA SER A 106 19.71 12.26 11.50
C SER A 106 19.50 12.04 10.00
N ASP A 107 20.54 12.18 9.21
CA ASP A 107 20.53 11.87 7.78
C ASP A 107 20.16 10.40 7.53
N ASP A 108 20.67 9.47 8.34
CA ASP A 108 20.33 8.05 8.23
C ASP A 108 18.82 7.79 8.45
N ALA A 109 18.21 8.46 9.42
CA ALA A 109 16.77 8.36 9.67
C ALA A 109 15.95 8.97 8.53
N TRP A 110 16.41 10.10 7.98
CA TRP A 110 15.82 10.71 6.79
C TRP A 110 15.90 9.77 5.60
N ASP A 111 17.09 9.30 5.26
CA ASP A 111 17.34 8.44 4.09
C ASP A 111 16.57 7.12 4.18
N ALA A 112 16.52 6.48 5.34
CA ALA A 112 15.78 5.24 5.54
C ALA A 112 14.27 5.40 5.24
N VAL A 113 13.66 6.50 5.68
CA VAL A 113 12.24 6.78 5.45
C VAL A 113 11.99 7.12 3.98
N ILE A 114 12.80 7.99 3.37
CA ILE A 114 12.67 8.34 1.95
C ILE A 114 12.85 7.10 1.06
N GLU A 115 13.83 6.26 1.36
CA GLU A 115 14.12 5.06 0.57
C GLU A 115 12.96 4.05 0.65
N THR A 116 12.42 3.82 1.85
CA THR A 116 11.36 2.83 2.05
C THR A 116 9.98 3.34 1.58
N ASP A 117 9.62 4.59 1.90
CA ASP A 117 8.25 5.09 1.75
C ASP A 117 7.99 5.78 0.41
N LEU A 118 9.05 6.25 -0.26
CA LEU A 118 8.94 6.95 -1.54
C LEU A 118 9.71 6.24 -2.66
N THR A 119 11.01 6.02 -2.48
CA THR A 119 11.86 5.47 -3.55
C THR A 119 11.47 4.04 -3.90
N ALA A 120 11.16 3.21 -2.90
CA ALA A 120 10.68 1.84 -3.12
C ALA A 120 9.37 1.80 -3.91
N ALA A 121 8.39 2.65 -3.56
CA ALA A 121 7.12 2.76 -4.28
C ALA A 121 7.33 3.16 -5.75
N PHE A 122 8.25 4.09 -6.03
CA PHE A 122 8.65 4.42 -7.40
C PHE A 122 9.20 3.19 -8.14
N ARG A 123 10.14 2.43 -7.54
CA ARG A 123 10.76 1.26 -8.18
C ARG A 123 9.74 0.16 -8.48
N LEU A 124 8.87 -0.14 -7.52
CA LEU A 124 7.80 -1.12 -7.66
C LEU A 124 6.79 -0.71 -8.73
N THR A 125 6.37 0.55 -8.72
CA THR A 125 5.49 1.11 -9.75
C THR A 125 6.11 1.00 -11.14
N ARG A 126 7.38 1.41 -11.31
CA ARG A 126 8.11 1.28 -12.58
C ARG A 126 8.18 -0.17 -13.08
N ARG A 127 8.35 -1.13 -12.17
CA ARG A 127 8.34 -2.56 -12.52
C ARG A 127 6.95 -3.04 -12.94
N ALA A 128 5.91 -2.63 -12.21
CA ALA A 128 4.52 -2.99 -12.48
C ALA A 128 4.01 -2.44 -13.81
N LEU A 129 4.39 -1.25 -14.17
CA LEU A 129 3.92 -0.60 -15.40
C LEU A 129 4.29 -1.38 -16.68
N LYS A 130 5.40 -2.12 -16.69
CA LYS A 130 5.82 -2.90 -17.87
C LYS A 130 4.78 -3.96 -18.28
N PRO A 131 4.35 -4.90 -17.43
CA PRO A 131 3.30 -5.86 -17.77
C PRO A 131 1.93 -5.18 -17.93
N MET A 132 1.57 -4.20 -17.10
CA MET A 132 0.30 -3.49 -17.17
C MET A 132 0.11 -2.76 -18.50
N MET A 133 1.15 -2.11 -19.03
CA MET A 133 1.10 -1.44 -20.34
C MET A 133 0.90 -2.42 -21.49
N ARG A 134 1.46 -3.64 -21.41
CA ARG A 134 1.24 -4.71 -22.40
C ARG A 134 -0.18 -5.24 -22.34
N ALA A 135 -0.68 -5.47 -21.13
CA ALA A 135 -2.05 -5.94 -20.87
C ALA A 135 -3.11 -4.84 -21.14
N ARG A 136 -2.72 -3.57 -21.26
CA ARG A 136 -3.59 -2.41 -21.37
C ARG A 136 -4.62 -2.33 -20.23
N THR A 137 -4.21 -2.77 -19.06
CA THR A 137 -4.98 -2.72 -17.81
C THR A 137 -4.03 -2.77 -16.63
N GLY A 138 -4.38 -2.13 -15.53
CA GLY A 138 -3.62 -2.16 -14.28
C GLY A 138 -4.21 -1.24 -13.24
N ARG A 139 -3.98 -1.59 -11.98
CA ARG A 139 -4.42 -0.81 -10.81
C ARG A 139 -3.24 -0.67 -9.86
N ILE A 140 -2.87 0.56 -9.56
CA ILE A 140 -1.83 0.84 -8.55
C ILE A 140 -2.45 1.71 -7.47
N VAL A 141 -2.33 1.29 -6.23
CA VAL A 141 -2.75 2.07 -5.07
C VAL A 141 -1.56 2.27 -4.14
N ASN A 142 -1.23 3.53 -3.90
CA ASN A 142 -0.18 3.93 -2.98
C ASN A 142 -0.80 4.32 -1.63
N VAL A 143 -0.37 3.69 -0.54
CA VAL A 143 -0.81 4.04 0.80
C VAL A 143 0.08 5.16 1.33
N SER A 144 -0.50 6.38 1.35
CA SER A 144 0.11 7.57 1.91
C SER A 144 -0.25 7.70 3.40
N SER A 145 -0.48 8.89 3.89
CA SER A 145 -0.92 9.18 5.26
C SER A 145 -1.57 10.55 5.31
N VAL A 146 -2.40 10.78 6.32
CA VAL A 146 -2.92 12.10 6.68
C VAL A 146 -1.82 13.13 6.94
N VAL A 147 -0.63 12.70 7.38
CA VAL A 147 0.51 13.60 7.63
C VAL A 147 1.10 14.20 6.34
N ALA A 148 0.76 13.67 5.17
CA ALA A 148 1.06 14.31 3.89
C ALA A 148 0.18 15.53 3.60
N LEU A 149 -0.95 15.64 4.30
CA LEU A 149 -1.97 16.68 4.15
C LEU A 149 -2.02 17.63 5.36
N ARG A 150 -1.57 17.16 6.53
CA ARG A 150 -1.57 17.89 7.80
C ARG A 150 -0.25 17.68 8.53
N ALA A 151 0.35 18.77 8.99
CA ALA A 151 1.61 18.70 9.73
C ALA A 151 1.48 17.88 11.04
N ASN A 152 2.50 17.07 11.33
CA ASN A 152 2.67 16.37 12.59
C ASN A 152 4.11 16.59 13.10
N PRO A 153 4.32 17.26 14.23
CA PRO A 153 5.66 17.49 14.79
C PRO A 153 6.42 16.17 14.97
N GLY A 154 7.71 16.14 14.63
CA GLY A 154 8.56 14.96 14.72
C GLY A 154 8.55 14.06 13.48
N GLN A 155 7.71 14.34 12.49
CA GLN A 155 7.57 13.48 11.30
C GLN A 155 7.94 14.19 9.98
N SER A 156 8.93 15.06 9.98
CA SER A 156 9.29 15.83 8.78
C SER A 156 9.76 14.93 7.61
N ASN A 157 10.52 13.87 7.88
CA ASN A 157 10.94 12.87 6.90
C ASN A 157 9.74 12.07 6.35
N TYR A 158 8.88 11.57 7.24
CA TYR A 158 7.71 10.78 6.88
C TYR A 158 6.69 11.62 6.09
N ALA A 159 6.41 12.84 6.55
CA ALA A 159 5.55 13.79 5.83
C ALA A 159 6.09 14.12 4.43
N ALA A 160 7.41 14.36 4.31
CA ALA A 160 8.06 14.61 3.02
C ALA A 160 7.92 13.39 2.07
N ALA A 161 8.19 12.17 2.56
CA ALA A 161 8.04 10.95 1.77
C ALA A 161 6.59 10.75 1.31
N LYS A 162 5.62 10.87 2.22
CA LYS A 162 4.20 10.64 1.91
C LYS A 162 3.60 11.75 1.04
N ALA A 163 4.04 13.00 1.16
CA ALA A 163 3.68 14.09 0.26
C ALA A 163 4.34 13.92 -1.13
N GLY A 164 5.62 13.52 -1.17
CA GLY A 164 6.31 13.16 -2.41
C GLY A 164 5.61 12.02 -3.16
N LEU A 165 5.10 11.02 -2.42
CA LEU A 165 4.34 9.91 -2.98
C LEU A 165 3.03 10.37 -3.64
N ILE A 166 2.35 11.38 -3.07
CA ILE A 166 1.17 12.00 -3.69
C ILE A 166 1.54 12.67 -5.01
N ALA A 167 2.60 13.49 -5.03
CA ALA A 167 3.03 14.18 -6.24
C ALA A 167 3.49 13.19 -7.34
N PHE A 168 4.28 12.18 -6.97
CA PHE A 168 4.68 11.09 -7.86
C PHE A 168 3.48 10.38 -8.47
N THR A 169 2.51 9.99 -7.63
CA THR A 169 1.29 9.29 -8.06
C THR A 169 0.51 10.08 -9.09
N LYS A 170 0.27 11.37 -8.85
CA LYS A 170 -0.47 12.23 -9.78
C LYS A 170 0.22 12.31 -11.15
N THR A 171 1.54 12.48 -11.17
CA THR A 171 2.31 12.54 -12.40
C THR A 171 2.27 11.21 -13.15
N ALA A 172 2.58 10.10 -12.49
CA ALA A 172 2.57 8.78 -13.09
C ALA A 172 1.17 8.37 -13.61
N ALA A 173 0.11 8.76 -12.91
CA ALA A 173 -1.28 8.51 -13.33
C ALA A 173 -1.58 9.14 -14.71
N VAL A 174 -1.18 10.39 -14.92
CA VAL A 174 -1.38 11.09 -16.19
C VAL A 174 -0.59 10.44 -17.33
N GLU A 175 0.63 9.99 -17.06
CA GLU A 175 1.50 9.36 -18.06
C GLU A 175 0.91 8.05 -18.63
N VAL A 176 0.15 7.30 -17.81
CA VAL A 176 -0.32 5.95 -18.19
C VAL A 176 -1.83 5.84 -18.40
N ALA A 177 -2.61 6.89 -18.18
CA ALA A 177 -4.08 6.87 -18.25
C ALA A 177 -4.61 6.30 -19.58
N ARG A 178 -3.98 6.65 -20.71
CA ARG A 178 -4.36 6.14 -22.05
C ARG A 178 -4.13 4.63 -22.24
N ARG A 179 -3.49 3.99 -21.28
CA ARG A 179 -3.22 2.55 -21.29
C ARG A 179 -4.22 1.73 -20.45
N GLY A 180 -5.29 2.36 -19.96
CA GLY A 180 -6.27 1.69 -19.09
C GLY A 180 -5.73 1.40 -17.68
N ILE A 181 -4.65 2.08 -17.28
CA ILE A 181 -4.02 1.94 -15.96
C ILE A 181 -4.44 3.11 -15.09
N THR A 182 -4.85 2.83 -13.86
CA THR A 182 -5.11 3.86 -12.86
C THR A 182 -4.08 3.78 -11.72
N ILE A 183 -3.66 4.95 -11.23
CA ILE A 183 -2.77 5.06 -10.08
C ILE A 183 -3.40 6.05 -9.10
N ASN A 184 -3.69 5.62 -7.87
CA ASN A 184 -4.37 6.41 -6.87
C ASN A 184 -3.68 6.35 -5.51
N ILE A 185 -4.07 7.25 -4.63
CA ILE A 185 -3.63 7.32 -3.23
C ILE A 185 -4.81 6.97 -2.31
N VAL A 186 -4.52 6.19 -1.28
CA VAL A 186 -5.32 6.16 -0.05
C VAL A 186 -4.47 6.80 1.05
N ALA A 187 -5.04 7.74 1.78
CA ALA A 187 -4.37 8.48 2.85
C ALA A 187 -5.08 8.19 4.19
N PRO A 188 -4.61 7.17 4.96
CA PRO A 188 -5.18 6.85 6.26
C PRO A 188 -4.85 7.92 7.30
N GLY A 189 -5.78 8.12 8.24
CA GLY A 189 -5.55 8.82 9.49
C GLY A 189 -5.04 7.88 10.59
N TRP A 190 -5.57 8.03 11.80
CA TRP A 190 -5.31 7.11 12.90
C TRP A 190 -6.08 5.80 12.68
N ILE A 191 -5.35 4.72 12.40
CA ILE A 191 -5.90 3.37 12.19
C ILE A 191 -5.40 2.47 13.30
N ASP A 192 -6.28 1.68 13.89
CA ASP A 192 -5.96 0.74 14.96
C ASP A 192 -5.08 -0.40 14.44
N THR A 193 -3.78 -0.27 14.68
CA THR A 193 -2.72 -1.21 14.27
C THR A 193 -1.61 -1.20 15.32
N ASP A 194 -0.69 -2.16 15.25
CA ASP A 194 0.50 -2.18 16.12
C ASP A 194 1.33 -0.90 16.04
N MET A 195 1.37 -0.24 14.87
CA MET A 195 2.11 0.99 14.65
C MET A 195 1.51 2.18 15.42
N THR A 196 0.21 2.14 15.69
CA THR A 196 -0.55 3.18 16.39
C THR A 196 -1.02 2.71 17.77
N ALA A 197 -0.54 1.55 18.22
CA ALA A 197 -0.86 1.03 19.56
C ALA A 197 -0.45 2.05 20.63
N GLY A 198 -1.39 2.42 21.50
CA GLY A 198 -1.16 3.40 22.56
C GLY A 198 -1.53 4.86 22.20
N VAL A 199 -2.17 5.09 21.05
CA VAL A 199 -2.77 6.40 20.74
C VAL A 199 -3.74 6.79 21.87
N SER A 200 -3.48 7.92 22.50
CA SER A 200 -4.28 8.38 23.64
C SER A 200 -5.69 8.80 23.22
N THR A 201 -6.64 8.65 24.13
CA THR A 201 -8.02 9.16 23.95
C THR A 201 -8.04 10.65 23.61
N GLU A 202 -7.05 11.40 24.12
CA GLU A 202 -6.87 12.83 23.82
C GLU A 202 -6.57 13.07 22.34
N LEU A 203 -5.66 12.31 21.73
CA LEU A 203 -5.38 12.38 20.29
C LEU A 203 -6.60 12.03 19.44
N LEU A 204 -7.36 11.01 19.83
CA LEU A 204 -8.62 10.65 19.17
C LEU A 204 -9.70 11.72 19.31
N SER A 205 -9.62 12.58 20.33
CA SER A 205 -10.54 13.71 20.47
C SER A 205 -10.40 14.76 19.36
N HIS A 206 -9.27 14.81 18.68
CA HIS A 206 -9.04 15.68 17.52
C HIS A 206 -9.59 15.10 16.19
N VAL A 207 -9.92 13.80 16.17
CA VAL A 207 -10.58 13.19 15.02
C VAL A 207 -12.06 13.53 15.06
N PRO A 208 -12.66 14.16 14.04
CA PRO A 208 -14.10 14.46 14.04
C PRO A 208 -14.99 13.26 14.30
N ALA A 209 -14.62 12.08 13.75
CA ALA A 209 -15.33 10.81 13.97
C ALA A 209 -15.15 10.23 15.38
N ARG A 210 -14.29 10.84 16.25
CA ARG A 210 -14.04 10.46 17.64
C ARG A 210 -13.58 9.02 17.87
N ARG A 211 -12.99 8.40 16.90
CA ARG A 211 -12.41 7.05 16.98
C ARG A 211 -11.25 6.87 15.99
N ALA A 212 -10.45 5.87 16.22
CA ALA A 212 -9.56 5.34 15.19
C ALA A 212 -10.39 4.62 14.11
N GLY A 213 -9.88 4.61 12.89
CA GLY A 213 -10.38 3.72 11.84
C GLY A 213 -9.84 2.30 12.02
N THR A 214 -10.37 1.35 11.27
CA THR A 214 -9.87 -0.02 11.24
C THR A 214 -9.07 -0.30 9.97
N PRO A 215 -8.17 -1.29 9.97
CA PRO A 215 -7.50 -1.74 8.75
C PRO A 215 -8.47 -2.12 7.62
N GLU A 216 -9.63 -2.68 7.97
CA GLU A 216 -10.67 -3.09 7.04
C GLU A 216 -11.34 -1.88 6.35
N GLU A 217 -11.51 -0.76 7.04
CA GLU A 217 -12.04 0.48 6.44
C GLU A 217 -11.07 1.03 5.39
N VAL A 218 -9.76 0.96 5.63
CA VAL A 218 -8.74 1.32 4.64
C VAL A 218 -8.74 0.32 3.49
N ALA A 219 -8.79 -0.98 3.79
CA ALA A 219 -8.80 -2.04 2.78
C ALA A 219 -10.02 -1.95 1.86
N ALA A 220 -11.19 -1.56 2.36
CA ALA A 220 -12.39 -1.35 1.55
C ALA A 220 -12.18 -0.25 0.49
N CYS A 221 -11.52 0.84 0.87
CA CYS A 221 -11.20 1.94 -0.05
C CYS A 221 -10.16 1.52 -1.11
N VAL A 222 -9.11 0.79 -0.69
CA VAL A 222 -8.12 0.22 -1.62
C VAL A 222 -8.80 -0.73 -2.59
N ARG A 223 -9.62 -1.65 -2.08
CA ARG A 223 -10.39 -2.60 -2.88
C ARG A 223 -11.23 -1.89 -3.93
N PHE A 224 -12.00 -0.87 -3.58
CA PHE A 224 -12.78 -0.07 -4.54
C PHE A 224 -11.90 0.45 -5.67
N LEU A 225 -10.75 1.04 -5.37
CA LEU A 225 -9.82 1.60 -6.36
C LEU A 225 -9.20 0.53 -7.28
N THR A 226 -9.29 -0.75 -6.95
CA THR A 226 -8.82 -1.85 -7.80
C THR A 226 -9.91 -2.49 -8.67
N THR A 227 -11.18 -2.10 -8.50
CA THR A 227 -12.31 -2.62 -9.29
C THR A 227 -12.45 -1.92 -10.66
N ALA A 228 -13.33 -2.46 -11.49
CA ALA A 228 -13.74 -1.82 -12.74
C ALA A 228 -14.55 -0.54 -12.51
N ASP A 229 -15.30 -0.46 -11.40
CA ASP A 229 -16.12 0.70 -11.04
C ASP A 229 -15.29 1.96 -10.81
N ALA A 230 -14.02 1.80 -10.41
CA ALA A 230 -13.05 2.89 -10.27
C ALA A 230 -12.26 3.19 -11.54
N SER A 231 -12.65 2.68 -12.72
CA SER A 231 -11.88 2.81 -13.96
C SER A 231 -11.65 4.25 -14.44
N TYR A 232 -12.47 5.19 -13.98
CA TYR A 232 -12.33 6.62 -14.29
C TYR A 232 -11.69 7.43 -13.15
N VAL A 233 -11.31 6.77 -12.04
CA VAL A 233 -10.63 7.37 -10.89
C VAL A 233 -9.13 7.14 -11.06
N THR A 234 -8.38 8.21 -11.35
CA THR A 234 -6.91 8.17 -11.43
C THR A 234 -6.30 9.48 -10.97
N GLY A 235 -5.14 9.43 -10.32
CA GLY A 235 -4.48 10.60 -9.72
C GLY A 235 -5.17 11.17 -8.47
N SER A 236 -6.17 10.46 -7.93
CA SER A 236 -6.96 10.90 -6.79
C SER A 236 -6.30 10.57 -5.46
N VAL A 237 -6.58 11.40 -4.46
CA VAL A 237 -6.24 11.17 -3.05
C VAL A 237 -7.55 10.90 -2.30
N LEU A 238 -7.70 9.69 -1.78
CA LEU A 238 -8.85 9.28 -0.98
C LEU A 238 -8.43 9.24 0.50
N SER A 239 -8.86 10.23 1.27
CA SER A 239 -8.63 10.25 2.71
C SER A 239 -9.53 9.24 3.43
N VAL A 240 -8.95 8.49 4.37
CA VAL A 240 -9.64 7.52 5.24
C VAL A 240 -9.21 7.84 6.67
N ASP A 241 -9.65 8.96 7.18
CA ASP A 241 -9.09 9.62 8.36
C ASP A 241 -10.12 10.13 9.38
N GLY A 242 -11.40 9.81 9.18
CA GLY A 242 -12.47 10.28 10.06
C GLY A 242 -12.65 11.80 10.08
N GLY A 243 -12.20 12.49 9.02
CA GLY A 243 -12.29 13.94 8.88
C GLY A 243 -11.09 14.70 9.47
N LEU A 244 -10.01 14.01 9.83
CA LEU A 244 -8.86 14.62 10.53
C LEU A 244 -8.13 15.67 9.67
N ALA A 245 -8.16 15.57 8.35
CA ALA A 245 -7.54 16.50 7.41
C ALA A 245 -8.54 17.41 6.68
N ALA A 246 -9.81 17.41 7.06
CA ALA A 246 -10.84 18.22 6.44
C ALA A 246 -10.76 19.69 6.87
#